data_60c283ecdf1daac3c99cce76709a15a6
#
_entry.id   60c283ecdf1daac3c99cce76709a15a6
#
_cell.length_a   1.000
_cell.length_b   1.000
_cell.length_c   1.000
_cell.angle_alpha   90.00
_cell.angle_beta   90.00
_cell.angle_gamma   90.00
#
_symmetry.space_group_name_H-M   'P 1'
#
loop_
_entity.id
_entity.type
_entity.pdbx_description
1 polymer ?
#
loop_
_entity_poly.entity_id
_entity_poly.type
_entity_poly.pdbx_seq_one_letter_code
_entity_poly.pdbx_strand_id
1 'polypeptide(L)'
;VSEKYPETRRVIDCAETATAVGMAVAEEMPDDCIYIHTTRDNILQESEWIECQEEKSHVTDQRLLASHLDKWFANTETIVFVDDELSTDETIINFIEQLKKKYPEIGKKKLVVASIIDRATKEENEKMKADGIESISLIRPHETDFSKDVEKYDNRRSEERRVGKECRS
;
A
#
# COMPACT_ATOMS: atom_id res chain seq x y z
N VAL A 1 -8.46 -12.52 -0.50
CA VAL A 1 -7.92 -12.33 0.86
C VAL A 1 -8.68 -13.20 1.85
N SER A 2 -10.00 -13.08 1.95
CA SER A 2 -10.86 -13.80 2.91
C SER A 2 -10.73 -15.33 2.86
N GLU A 3 -10.61 -15.90 1.67
CA GLU A 3 -10.41 -17.35 1.51
C GLU A 3 -9.07 -17.84 2.11
N LYS A 4 -8.01 -17.04 1.98
CA LYS A 4 -6.66 -17.41 2.45
C LYS A 4 -6.41 -17.06 3.91
N TYR A 5 -7.07 -16.02 4.41
CA TYR A 5 -6.89 -15.47 5.76
C TYR A 5 -8.23 -15.22 6.46
N PRO A 6 -9.06 -16.27 6.67
CA PRO A 6 -10.41 -16.12 7.23
C PRO A 6 -10.42 -15.66 8.69
N GLU A 7 -9.27 -15.77 9.37
CA GLU A 7 -9.09 -15.32 10.76
C GLU A 7 -8.80 -13.82 10.87
N THR A 8 -8.70 -13.08 9.76
CA THR A 8 -8.41 -11.65 9.76
C THR A 8 -9.48 -10.87 10.51
N ARG A 9 -9.06 -10.04 11.46
CA ARG A 9 -9.94 -9.16 12.24
C ARG A 9 -9.53 -7.69 12.13
N ARG A 10 -8.46 -7.38 11.42
CA ARG A 10 -7.97 -6.01 11.21
C ARG A 10 -7.54 -5.83 9.77
N VAL A 11 -8.13 -4.83 9.15
CA VAL A 11 -7.77 -4.38 7.80
C VAL A 11 -7.38 -2.91 7.89
N ILE A 12 -6.20 -2.58 7.39
CA ILE A 12 -5.65 -1.23 7.40
C ILE A 12 -5.23 -0.89 5.98
N ASP A 13 -5.69 0.22 5.43
CA ASP A 13 -5.24 0.68 4.12
C ASP A 13 -4.38 1.94 4.17
N CYS A 14 -3.69 2.20 3.08
CA CYS A 14 -2.92 3.40 2.85
C CYS A 14 -3.72 4.37 1.97
N ALA A 15 -4.09 5.53 2.56
CA ALA A 15 -4.83 6.57 1.84
C ALA A 15 -3.96 7.14 0.68
N GLU A 16 -4.60 7.56 -0.42
CA GLU A 16 -6.05 7.67 -0.60
C GLU A 16 -6.55 6.64 -1.61
N THR A 17 -5.69 6.18 -2.51
CA THR A 17 -6.05 5.29 -3.63
C THR A 17 -6.47 3.90 -3.18
N ALA A 18 -5.89 3.39 -2.09
CA ALA A 18 -6.22 2.08 -1.55
C ALA A 18 -7.54 2.03 -0.76
N THR A 19 -8.15 3.17 -0.41
CA THR A 19 -9.34 3.21 0.48
C THR A 19 -10.50 2.36 -0.04
N ALA A 20 -10.84 2.45 -1.32
CA ALA A 20 -11.91 1.64 -1.89
C ALA A 20 -11.58 0.13 -1.88
N VAL A 21 -10.31 -0.21 -2.08
CA VAL A 21 -9.83 -1.60 -2.06
C VAL A 21 -9.84 -2.14 -0.63
N GLY A 22 -9.39 -1.34 0.33
CA GLY A 22 -9.41 -1.67 1.76
C GLY A 22 -10.81 -1.93 2.28
N MET A 23 -11.78 -1.08 1.92
CA MET A 23 -13.20 -1.28 2.23
C MET A 23 -13.73 -2.59 1.65
N ALA A 24 -13.48 -2.86 0.36
CA ALA A 24 -13.93 -4.09 -0.29
C ALA A 24 -13.30 -5.34 0.34
N VAL A 25 -12.03 -5.28 0.76
CA VAL A 25 -11.40 -6.37 1.49
C VAL A 25 -12.05 -6.57 2.85
N ALA A 26 -12.35 -5.48 3.58
CA ALA A 26 -12.95 -5.54 4.90
C ALA A 26 -14.39 -6.08 4.88
N GLU A 27 -15.18 -5.75 3.88
CA GLU A 27 -16.54 -6.26 3.69
C GLU A 27 -16.62 -7.79 3.53
N GLU A 28 -15.55 -8.40 3.01
CA GLU A 28 -15.44 -9.86 2.84
C GLU A 28 -14.86 -10.57 4.08
N MET A 29 -14.51 -9.83 5.12
CA MET A 29 -14.02 -10.37 6.38
C MET A 29 -15.17 -10.67 7.35
N PRO A 30 -14.93 -11.39 8.44
CA PRO A 30 -15.95 -11.62 9.47
C PRO A 30 -16.52 -10.32 10.05
N ASP A 31 -17.77 -10.35 10.52
CA ASP A 31 -18.52 -9.18 11.02
C ASP A 31 -17.83 -8.40 12.16
N ASP A 32 -16.92 -9.05 12.88
CA ASP A 32 -16.10 -8.41 13.94
C ASP A 32 -14.77 -7.82 13.43
N CYS A 33 -14.57 -7.80 12.12
CA CYS A 33 -13.41 -7.15 11.52
C CYS A 33 -13.50 -5.63 11.65
N ILE A 34 -12.42 -5.03 12.12
CA ILE A 34 -12.30 -3.57 12.18
C ILE A 34 -11.47 -3.10 10.99
N TYR A 35 -12.06 -2.21 10.22
CA TYR A 35 -11.40 -1.51 9.13
C TYR A 35 -10.92 -0.13 9.58
N ILE A 36 -9.70 0.19 9.22
CA ILE A 36 -9.06 1.46 9.53
C ILE A 36 -8.36 1.95 8.26
N HIS A 37 -8.49 3.24 7.97
CA HIS A 37 -7.74 3.86 6.90
C HIS A 37 -6.77 4.92 7.44
N THR A 38 -5.64 5.09 6.76
CA THR A 38 -4.76 6.24 7.00
C THR A 38 -5.36 7.49 6.37
N THR A 39 -4.84 8.67 6.71
CA THR A 39 -5.25 9.94 6.09
C THR A 39 -4.04 10.83 5.84
N ARG A 40 -4.13 11.70 4.85
CA ARG A 40 -3.18 12.78 4.62
C ARG A 40 -3.69 14.11 5.16
N ASP A 41 -4.92 14.15 5.63
CA ASP A 41 -5.52 15.34 6.22
C ASP A 41 -4.93 15.68 7.58
N ASN A 42 -4.83 16.97 7.86
CA ASN A 42 -4.38 17.48 9.15
C ASN A 42 -5.60 17.69 10.07
N ILE A 43 -5.94 16.70 10.87
CA ILE A 43 -7.06 16.80 11.82
C ILE A 43 -6.55 17.42 13.12
N LEU A 44 -6.88 18.68 13.34
CA LEU A 44 -6.36 19.52 14.44
C LEU A 44 -6.81 19.11 15.86
N GLN A 45 -7.71 18.15 16.00
CA GLN A 45 -8.38 17.81 17.28
C GLN A 45 -7.78 16.56 17.96
N GLU A 46 -6.90 15.82 17.29
CA GLU A 46 -6.38 14.57 17.85
C GLU A 46 -4.93 14.74 18.30
N SER A 47 -4.63 14.17 19.44
CA SER A 47 -3.32 14.32 20.10
C SER A 47 -2.32 13.20 19.80
N GLU A 48 -2.75 12.10 19.21
CA GLU A 48 -1.91 10.94 18.97
C GLU A 48 -2.02 10.44 17.53
N TRP A 49 -0.94 10.63 16.78
CA TRP A 49 -0.79 10.14 15.41
C TRP A 49 0.36 9.15 15.30
N ILE A 50 0.26 8.26 14.32
CA ILE A 50 1.41 7.57 13.74
C ILE A 50 1.65 8.20 12.39
N GLU A 51 2.73 8.91 12.25
CA GLU A 51 3.16 9.50 10.99
C GLU A 51 4.11 8.54 10.28
N CYS A 52 3.85 8.29 9.01
CA CYS A 52 4.73 7.55 8.13
C CYS A 52 5.33 8.55 7.16
N GLN A 53 6.61 8.81 7.33
CA GLN A 53 7.37 9.65 6.43
C GLN A 53 7.81 8.82 5.22
N GLU A 54 7.48 9.30 4.05
CA GLU A 54 8.04 8.79 2.80
C GLU A 54 9.40 9.47 2.58
N GLU A 55 10.51 8.76 2.81
CA GLU A 55 11.87 9.31 2.74
C GLU A 55 12.23 9.94 1.38
N LYS A 56 11.50 9.65 0.32
CA LYS A 56 11.83 10.05 -1.06
C LYS A 56 10.75 10.89 -1.75
N SER A 57 9.64 11.17 -1.09
CA SER A 57 8.50 11.84 -1.69
C SER A 57 8.27 13.21 -1.05
N HIS A 58 7.95 14.21 -1.87
CA HIS A 58 7.43 15.50 -1.42
C HIS A 58 5.92 15.43 -1.11
N VAL A 59 5.38 14.23 -1.01
CA VAL A 59 3.97 13.97 -0.72
C VAL A 59 3.75 14.08 0.79
N THR A 60 2.58 14.57 1.18
CA THR A 60 2.16 14.69 2.58
C THR A 60 2.21 13.33 3.28
N ASP A 61 2.84 13.29 4.45
CA ASP A 61 2.96 12.09 5.27
C ASP A 61 1.61 11.44 5.53
N GLN A 62 1.57 10.12 5.49
CA GLN A 62 0.38 9.38 5.87
C GLN A 62 0.26 9.34 7.40
N ARG A 63 -0.96 9.48 7.89
CA ARG A 63 -1.26 9.52 9.32
C ARG A 63 -2.29 8.47 9.66
N LEU A 64 -2.02 7.72 10.71
CA LEU A 64 -3.00 6.82 11.32
C LEU A 64 -3.40 7.38 12.68
N LEU A 65 -4.71 7.51 12.90
CA LEU A 65 -5.24 7.88 14.20
C LEU A 65 -4.87 6.82 15.24
N ALA A 66 -4.11 7.22 16.25
CA ALA A 66 -3.47 6.28 17.17
C ALA A 66 -4.24 6.04 18.48
N SER A 67 -5.37 6.74 18.71
CA SER A 67 -6.15 6.54 19.93
C SER A 67 -6.69 5.11 20.01
N HIS A 68 -6.27 4.39 21.06
CA HIS A 68 -6.71 3.04 21.38
C HIS A 68 -6.26 1.92 20.42
N LEU A 69 -5.27 2.14 19.57
CA LEU A 69 -4.75 1.10 18.65
C LEU A 69 -4.19 -0.12 19.41
N ASP A 70 -3.64 0.09 20.61
CA ASP A 70 -3.23 -0.99 21.51
C ASP A 70 -4.36 -2.01 21.76
N LYS A 71 -5.56 -1.52 22.04
CA LYS A 71 -6.74 -2.37 22.24
C LYS A 71 -7.20 -3.06 20.94
N TRP A 72 -7.06 -2.37 19.82
CA TRP A 72 -7.48 -2.91 18.53
C TRP A 72 -6.56 -4.04 18.07
N PHE A 73 -5.28 -3.96 18.39
CA PHE A 73 -4.33 -5.03 18.06
C PHE A 73 -4.32 -6.17 19.08
N ALA A 74 -4.84 -5.98 20.30
CA ALA A 74 -4.76 -6.98 21.36
C ALA A 74 -5.39 -8.32 20.97
N ASN A 75 -6.57 -8.32 20.34
CA ASN A 75 -7.39 -9.51 20.06
C ASN A 75 -7.39 -9.89 18.57
N THR A 76 -6.26 -9.75 17.88
CA THR A 76 -6.14 -10.21 16.50
C THR A 76 -4.88 -11.04 16.32
N GLU A 77 -4.94 -12.08 15.51
CA GLU A 77 -3.78 -12.89 15.13
C GLU A 77 -3.21 -12.43 13.78
N THR A 78 -4.09 -12.02 12.87
CA THR A 78 -3.73 -11.60 11.52
C THR A 78 -4.17 -10.16 11.26
N ILE A 79 -3.26 -9.35 10.73
CA ILE A 79 -3.49 -7.98 10.29
C ILE A 79 -3.23 -7.93 8.78
N VAL A 80 -4.20 -7.45 8.02
CA VAL A 80 -4.07 -7.23 6.57
C VAL A 80 -3.89 -5.75 6.31
N PHE A 81 -2.79 -5.42 5.70
CA PHE A 81 -2.52 -4.09 5.15
C PHE A 81 -2.90 -4.09 3.68
N VAL A 82 -3.57 -3.04 3.21
CA VAL A 82 -4.06 -2.96 1.84
C VAL A 82 -3.45 -1.76 1.15
N ASP A 83 -2.95 -1.98 -0.05
CA ASP A 83 -2.51 -0.92 -0.96
C ASP A 83 -3.06 -1.21 -2.37
N ASP A 84 -3.15 -0.22 -3.22
CA ASP A 84 -3.54 -0.43 -4.61
C ASP A 84 -2.37 -1.02 -5.43
N GLU A 85 -1.16 -0.57 -5.16
CA GLU A 85 0.06 -1.04 -5.82
C GLU A 85 1.18 -1.27 -4.82
N LEU A 86 1.70 -2.50 -4.78
CA LEU A 86 2.94 -2.80 -4.09
C LEU A 86 4.11 -2.52 -5.04
N SER A 87 4.79 -1.42 -4.81
CA SER A 87 5.93 -0.95 -5.62
C SER A 87 7.23 -0.92 -4.81
N THR A 88 8.30 -0.54 -5.48
CA THR A 88 9.64 -0.39 -4.88
C THR A 88 9.74 0.75 -3.87
N ASP A 89 8.74 1.60 -3.76
CA ASP A 89 8.78 2.81 -2.92
C ASP A 89 8.60 2.54 -1.41
N GLU A 90 8.47 1.27 -1.04
CA GLU A 90 8.47 0.77 0.36
C GLU A 90 7.47 1.47 1.31
N THR A 91 6.53 2.28 0.81
CA THR A 91 5.61 3.08 1.65
C THR A 91 4.89 2.24 2.70
N ILE A 92 4.25 1.14 2.26
CA ILE A 92 3.50 0.26 3.17
C ILE A 92 4.42 -0.50 4.12
N ILE A 93 5.63 -0.84 3.69
CA ILE A 93 6.62 -1.53 4.53
C ILE A 93 7.14 -0.59 5.61
N ASN A 94 7.48 0.63 5.24
CA ASN A 94 7.89 1.67 6.20
C ASN A 94 6.78 1.95 7.22
N PHE A 95 5.51 1.94 6.77
CA PHE A 95 4.36 2.07 7.65
C PHE A 95 4.28 0.94 8.67
N ILE A 96 4.39 -0.31 8.22
CA ILE A 96 4.39 -1.49 9.10
C ILE A 96 5.55 -1.41 10.11
N GLU A 97 6.74 -0.99 9.69
CA GLU A 97 7.89 -0.82 10.57
C GLU A 97 7.69 0.27 11.63
N GLN A 98 7.07 1.38 11.27
CA GLN A 98 6.71 2.43 12.24
C GLN A 98 5.68 1.91 13.26
N LEU A 99 4.69 1.15 12.80
CA LEU A 99 3.73 0.51 13.67
C LEU A 99 4.40 -0.50 14.62
N LYS A 100 5.31 -1.34 14.14
CA LYS A 100 6.07 -2.28 14.99
C LYS A 100 6.93 -1.56 16.03
N LYS A 101 7.53 -0.42 15.68
CA LYS A 101 8.30 0.38 16.64
C LYS A 101 7.44 0.93 17.76
N LYS A 102 6.24 1.41 17.44
CA LYS A 102 5.32 1.99 18.44
C LYS A 102 4.54 0.90 19.20
N TYR A 103 4.19 -0.19 18.54
CA TYR A 103 3.43 -1.32 19.07
C TYR A 103 4.16 -2.64 18.81
N PRO A 104 5.15 -3.02 19.63
CA PRO A 104 5.98 -4.21 19.39
C PRO A 104 5.19 -5.53 19.31
N GLU A 105 4.00 -5.59 19.88
CA GLU A 105 3.11 -6.75 19.81
C GLU A 105 2.64 -7.05 18.39
N ILE A 106 2.59 -6.06 17.50
CA ILE A 106 2.26 -6.23 16.07
C ILE A 106 3.27 -7.16 15.40
N GLY A 107 4.55 -7.06 15.75
CA GLY A 107 5.60 -7.91 15.21
C GLY A 107 5.47 -9.40 15.55
N LYS A 108 4.58 -9.77 16.50
CA LYS A 108 4.28 -11.15 16.86
C LYS A 108 3.08 -11.72 16.11
N LYS A 109 2.41 -10.89 15.33
CA LYS A 109 1.21 -11.25 14.60
C LYS A 109 1.56 -11.61 13.16
N LYS A 110 0.65 -12.32 12.51
CA LYS A 110 0.75 -12.57 11.08
C LYS A 110 0.41 -11.29 10.34
N LEU A 111 1.37 -10.77 9.57
CA LEU A 111 1.24 -9.56 8.79
C LEU A 111 1.11 -9.92 7.31
N VAL A 112 0.10 -9.39 6.66
CA VAL A 112 -0.19 -9.65 5.26
C VAL A 112 -0.34 -8.32 4.54
N VAL A 113 0.33 -8.15 3.42
CA VAL A 113 0.10 -7.02 2.50
C VAL A 113 -0.72 -7.53 1.32
N ALA A 114 -1.89 -6.94 1.12
CA ALA A 114 -2.77 -7.23 0.00
C ALA A 114 -2.76 -6.06 -0.99
N SER A 115 -2.58 -6.34 -2.27
CA SER A 115 -2.59 -5.31 -3.31
C SER A 115 -3.33 -5.76 -4.57
N ILE A 116 -3.73 -4.81 -5.42
CA ILE A 116 -4.22 -5.13 -6.75
C ILE A 116 -3.05 -5.54 -7.63
N ILE A 117 -1.99 -4.76 -7.63
CA ILE A 117 -0.80 -4.98 -8.45
C ILE A 117 0.42 -5.12 -7.55
N ASP A 118 1.21 -6.19 -7.77
CA ASP A 118 2.51 -6.37 -7.11
C ASP A 118 3.62 -6.19 -8.15
N ARG A 119 4.33 -5.07 -8.05
CA ARG A 119 5.51 -4.73 -8.87
C ARG A 119 6.81 -4.84 -8.09
N ALA A 120 6.75 -5.32 -6.85
CA ALA A 120 7.94 -5.55 -6.04
C ALA A 120 8.87 -6.56 -6.70
N THR A 121 10.15 -6.28 -6.66
CA THR A 121 11.19 -7.19 -7.16
C THR A 121 11.24 -8.48 -6.33
N LYS A 122 11.94 -9.49 -6.84
CA LYS A 122 12.16 -10.73 -6.08
C LYS A 122 12.89 -10.46 -4.76
N GLU A 123 13.88 -9.59 -4.79
CA GLU A 123 14.68 -9.22 -3.62
C GLU A 123 13.83 -8.54 -2.54
N GLU A 124 12.94 -7.62 -2.92
CA GLU A 124 12.01 -6.96 -2.02
C GLU A 124 10.99 -7.94 -1.43
N ASN A 125 10.47 -8.84 -2.25
CA ASN A 125 9.56 -9.89 -1.77
C ASN A 125 10.26 -10.86 -0.79
N GLU A 126 11.53 -11.19 -1.01
CA GLU A 126 12.33 -12.00 -0.08
C GLU A 126 12.61 -11.24 1.22
N LYS A 127 12.90 -9.95 1.15
CA LYS A 127 13.06 -9.09 2.32
C LYS A 127 11.76 -9.04 3.15
N MET A 128 10.61 -8.78 2.52
CA MET A 128 9.32 -8.80 3.22
C MET A 128 9.09 -10.13 3.95
N LYS A 129 9.35 -11.25 3.30
CA LYS A 129 9.22 -12.58 3.91
C LYS A 129 10.17 -12.76 5.09
N ALA A 130 11.41 -12.28 4.98
CA ALA A 130 12.39 -12.33 6.08
C ALA A 130 11.92 -11.50 7.27
N ASP A 131 11.22 -10.38 7.04
CA ASP A 131 10.62 -9.51 8.05
C ASP A 131 9.26 -10.04 8.58
N GLY A 132 8.86 -11.24 8.16
CA GLY A 132 7.63 -11.89 8.60
C GLY A 132 6.35 -11.33 7.96
N ILE A 133 6.47 -10.70 6.79
CA ILE A 133 5.35 -10.10 6.05
C ILE A 133 5.05 -10.99 4.83
N GLU A 134 3.81 -11.47 4.74
CA GLU A 134 3.32 -12.16 3.55
C GLU A 134 2.70 -11.17 2.56
N SER A 135 2.82 -11.42 1.25
CA SER A 135 2.14 -10.64 0.21
C SER A 135 1.11 -11.47 -0.53
N ILE A 136 0.00 -10.84 -0.92
CA ILE A 136 -1.01 -11.38 -1.82
C ILE A 136 -1.46 -10.29 -2.78
N SER A 137 -1.50 -10.58 -4.06
CA SER A 137 -1.91 -9.64 -5.11
C SER A 137 -2.80 -10.31 -6.15
N LEU A 138 -3.63 -9.53 -6.82
CA LEU A 138 -4.44 -10.00 -7.92
C LEU A 138 -3.62 -10.14 -9.20
N ILE A 139 -2.70 -9.21 -9.44
CA ILE A 139 -1.87 -9.14 -10.63
C ILE A 139 -0.43 -9.02 -10.21
N ARG A 140 0.41 -9.91 -10.76
CA ARG A 140 1.86 -9.77 -10.71
C ARG A 140 2.37 -9.67 -12.14
N PRO A 141 2.67 -8.46 -12.62
CA PRO A 141 3.21 -8.31 -13.97
C PRO A 141 4.55 -9.04 -14.06
N HIS A 142 4.76 -9.75 -15.17
CA HIS A 142 6.09 -10.22 -15.49
C HIS A 142 6.96 -9.00 -15.80
N GLU A 143 8.25 -9.06 -15.44
CA GLU A 143 9.25 -8.05 -15.81
C GLU A 143 9.26 -7.95 -17.36
N THR A 144 8.53 -6.98 -17.88
CA THR A 144 8.57 -6.61 -19.28
C THR A 144 9.41 -5.37 -19.39
N ASP A 145 10.51 -5.45 -20.10
CA ASP A 145 11.32 -4.29 -20.45
C ASP A 145 10.55 -3.39 -21.42
N PHE A 146 9.88 -2.38 -20.88
CA PHE A 146 9.12 -1.39 -21.66
C PHE A 146 10.00 -0.31 -22.29
N SER A 147 11.32 -0.32 -22.10
CA SER A 147 12.24 0.71 -22.62
C SER A 147 12.10 0.90 -24.14
N LYS A 148 11.98 -0.21 -24.88
CA LYS A 148 11.77 -0.18 -26.33
C LYS A 148 10.42 0.36 -26.77
N ASP A 149 9.39 0.21 -25.94
CA ASP A 149 8.06 0.72 -26.23
C ASP A 149 7.96 2.20 -25.91
N VAL A 150 8.66 2.67 -24.89
CA VAL A 150 8.77 4.11 -24.55
C VAL A 150 9.48 4.88 -25.68
N GLU A 151 10.57 4.35 -26.22
CA GLU A 151 11.26 4.95 -27.38
C GLU A 151 10.36 5.06 -28.61
N LYS A 152 9.52 4.04 -28.89
CA LYS A 152 8.54 4.12 -29.98
C LYS A 152 7.47 5.19 -29.74
N TYR A 153 7.06 5.40 -28.48
CA TYR A 153 6.06 6.41 -28.13
C TYR A 153 6.60 7.82 -28.29
N ASP A 154 7.84 8.07 -27.88
CA ASP A 154 8.48 9.36 -28.02
C ASP A 154 8.73 9.73 -29.50
N ASN A 155 9.11 8.76 -30.31
CA ASN A 155 9.28 8.97 -31.74
C ASN A 155 7.95 9.30 -32.45
N ARG A 156 6.83 8.68 -32.12
CA ARG A 156 5.50 9.02 -32.65
C ARG A 156 5.07 10.45 -32.29
N ARG A 157 5.27 10.88 -31.03
CA ARG A 157 4.96 12.24 -30.61
C ARG A 157 5.79 13.30 -31.36
N SER A 158 7.02 13.00 -31.73
CA SER A 158 7.87 13.90 -32.53
C SER A 158 7.39 14.03 -33.97
N GLU A 159 6.84 12.95 -34.56
CA GLU A 159 6.26 12.95 -35.90
C GLU A 159 4.93 13.71 -35.96
N GLU A 160 4.02 13.49 -35.00
CA GLU A 160 2.76 14.22 -34.90
C GLU A 160 2.95 15.72 -34.72
N ARG A 161 3.97 16.17 -33.98
CA ARG A 161 4.33 17.58 -33.84
C ARG A 161 4.86 18.18 -35.13
N ARG A 162 5.51 17.41 -36.00
CA ARG A 162 6.00 17.88 -37.33
C ARG A 162 4.84 18.10 -38.29
N VAL A 163 3.91 17.13 -38.35
CA VAL A 163 2.72 17.22 -39.21
C VAL A 163 1.85 18.44 -38.87
N GLY A 164 1.67 18.73 -37.56
CA GLY A 164 0.88 19.89 -37.12
C GLY A 164 1.51 21.28 -37.43
N LYS A 165 2.82 21.35 -37.78
CA LYS A 165 3.48 22.59 -38.18
C LYS A 165 3.37 22.89 -39.69
N GLU A 166 3.22 21.87 -40.51
CA GLU A 166 3.09 22.03 -41.97
C GLU A 166 1.68 22.48 -42.41
N CYS A 167 0.68 22.40 -41.57
CA CYS A 167 -0.69 22.83 -41.86
C CYS A 167 -0.93 24.34 -41.55
N ARG A 168 0.08 25.14 -41.27
CA ARG A 168 -0.03 26.60 -40.96
C ARG A 168 0.74 27.49 -41.94
N SER A 169 0.79 27.13 -43.19
CA SER A 169 1.26 28.02 -44.27
C SER A 169 0.14 28.35 -45.27
#